data_29d4651238dc959673ed3b94f57ee5fa
#
_entry.id   29d4651238dc959673ed3b94f57ee5fa
#
_cell.length_a   1.000
_cell.length_b   1.000
_cell.length_c   1.000
_cell.angle_alpha   90.00
_cell.angle_beta   90.00
_cell.angle_gamma   90.00
#
_symmetry.space_group_name_H-M   'P 1'
#
loop_
_entity.id
_entity.type
_entity.pdbx_description
1 polymer ?
#
loop_
_entity_poly.entity_id
_entity_poly.type
_entity_poly.pdbx_seq_one_letter_code
_entity_poly.pdbx_strand_id
1 'polypeptide(L)'
;GATGAIGPAGITGATGPAGVTGPTGATGATGPALTEGFSAFKNTLTVNASTSIADWSVASPYFTTPAFNPATGIFTVPTTGRYSFEATINYSTTAAISVTLGGGINPSFAIRRNATTNLISGLFPVLNVNVALVLTLRAILGNGTITLAGEVELVAGDTIDLFYEANGLTIGLTLGGANSGGIVWSCHRIS
;
A
#
# COMPACT_ATOMS: atom_id res chain seq x y z
N GLY A 1 -53.97 92.40 -6.17
CA GLY A 1 -54.38 91.04 -5.91
C GLY A 1 -53.22 90.25 -5.35
N ALA A 2 -53.38 89.53 -4.22
CA ALA A 2 -52.37 88.70 -3.64
C ALA A 2 -52.26 87.36 -4.44
N THR A 3 -51.06 86.90 -4.75
CA THR A 3 -50.81 85.64 -5.41
C THR A 3 -51.07 84.51 -4.37
N GLY A 4 -51.87 83.50 -4.73
CA GLY A 4 -52.15 82.35 -3.87
C GLY A 4 -50.88 81.50 -3.56
N ALA A 5 -50.86 80.83 -2.38
CA ALA A 5 -49.79 80.02 -1.91
C ALA A 5 -49.58 78.83 -2.83
N ILE A 6 -48.30 78.41 -3.07
CA ILE A 6 -47.93 77.20 -3.81
C ILE A 6 -48.41 75.98 -3.00
N GLY A 7 -49.08 75.03 -3.67
CA GLY A 7 -49.54 73.80 -3.03
C GLY A 7 -48.34 72.91 -2.54
N PRO A 8 -48.56 72.02 -1.55
CA PRO A 8 -47.56 71.20 -1.02
C PRO A 8 -46.99 70.24 -2.11
N ALA A 9 -45.72 69.93 -2.01
CA ALA A 9 -45.06 68.95 -2.89
C ALA A 9 -45.67 67.54 -2.75
N GLY A 10 -45.83 66.80 -3.83
CA GLY A 10 -46.35 65.45 -3.84
C GLY A 10 -45.45 64.52 -3.05
N ILE A 11 -46.03 63.47 -2.46
CA ILE A 11 -45.27 62.41 -1.72
C ILE A 11 -44.36 61.69 -2.65
N THR A 12 -43.18 61.30 -2.13
CA THR A 12 -42.21 60.46 -2.86
C THR A 12 -42.79 59.05 -3.11
N GLY A 13 -42.68 58.53 -4.32
CA GLY A 13 -43.15 57.19 -4.67
C GLY A 13 -42.42 56.07 -3.83
N ALA A 14 -43.15 55.02 -3.55
CA ALA A 14 -42.60 53.86 -2.79
C ALA A 14 -41.41 53.22 -3.50
N THR A 15 -40.42 52.81 -2.73
CA THR A 15 -39.27 52.03 -3.25
C THR A 15 -39.77 50.72 -3.82
N GLY A 16 -39.30 50.33 -5.02
CA GLY A 16 -39.64 49.06 -5.65
C GLY A 16 -39.20 47.85 -4.80
N PRO A 17 -39.85 46.71 -4.94
CA PRO A 17 -39.47 45.49 -4.21
C PRO A 17 -38.05 45.06 -4.53
N ALA A 18 -37.32 44.42 -3.58
CA ALA A 18 -36.02 43.83 -3.78
C ALA A 18 -36.11 42.75 -4.86
N GLY A 19 -35.07 42.64 -5.70
CA GLY A 19 -34.96 41.59 -6.71
C GLY A 19 -34.90 40.20 -6.05
N VAL A 20 -35.41 39.19 -6.74
CA VAL A 20 -35.35 37.80 -6.29
C VAL A 20 -33.90 37.33 -6.13
N THR A 21 -33.63 36.52 -5.09
CA THR A 21 -32.33 35.88 -4.90
C THR A 21 -32.00 34.97 -6.09
N GLY A 22 -30.79 35.05 -6.64
CA GLY A 22 -30.34 34.20 -7.70
C GLY A 22 -30.33 32.71 -7.31
N PRO A 23 -30.43 31.77 -8.24
CA PRO A 23 -30.40 30.36 -7.97
C PRO A 23 -29.06 29.96 -7.31
N THR A 24 -29.12 28.95 -6.44
CA THR A 24 -27.91 28.34 -5.85
C THR A 24 -27.03 27.76 -6.96
N GLY A 25 -25.72 27.99 -6.90
CA GLY A 25 -24.76 27.41 -7.85
C GLY A 25 -24.83 25.89 -7.85
N ALA A 26 -24.56 25.29 -9.00
CA ALA A 26 -24.51 23.84 -9.11
C ALA A 26 -23.44 23.24 -8.17
N THR A 27 -23.74 22.07 -7.60
CA THR A 27 -22.76 21.29 -6.81
C THR A 27 -21.59 20.91 -7.73
N GLY A 28 -20.36 21.10 -7.26
CA GLY A 28 -19.17 20.70 -7.99
C GLY A 28 -19.22 19.22 -8.35
N ALA A 29 -18.61 18.86 -9.49
CA ALA A 29 -18.51 17.47 -9.89
C ALA A 29 -17.76 16.65 -8.85
N THR A 30 -18.21 15.38 -8.60
CA THR A 30 -17.48 14.43 -7.79
C THR A 30 -16.12 14.17 -8.43
N GLY A 31 -15.05 14.24 -7.64
CA GLY A 31 -13.71 13.91 -8.14
C GLY A 31 -13.65 12.47 -8.69
N PRO A 32 -12.72 12.18 -9.59
CA PRO A 32 -12.58 10.84 -10.15
C PRO A 32 -12.31 9.85 -9.02
N ALA A 33 -13.04 8.72 -9.02
CA ALA A 33 -12.76 7.61 -8.11
C ALA A 33 -11.44 6.95 -8.57
N LEU A 34 -10.42 6.93 -7.71
CA LEU A 34 -9.20 6.17 -7.93
C LEU A 34 -9.50 4.70 -7.63
N THR A 35 -9.79 3.92 -8.67
CA THR A 35 -10.14 2.49 -8.55
C THR A 35 -8.97 1.57 -8.89
N GLU A 36 -7.79 2.12 -9.11
CA GLU A 36 -6.60 1.37 -9.48
C GLU A 36 -5.86 0.90 -8.23
N GLY A 37 -5.93 -0.40 -7.97
CA GLY A 37 -5.28 -1.02 -6.83
C GLY A 37 -5.85 -2.39 -6.51
N PHE A 38 -5.35 -2.97 -5.44
CA PHE A 38 -5.81 -4.25 -4.91
C PHE A 38 -5.44 -4.37 -3.43
N SER A 39 -6.08 -5.31 -2.76
CA SER A 39 -5.68 -5.83 -1.47
C SER A 39 -5.80 -7.34 -1.49
N ALA A 40 -4.74 -8.04 -1.16
CA ALA A 40 -4.65 -9.48 -1.28
C ALA A 40 -4.13 -10.13 0.00
N PHE A 41 -4.62 -11.32 0.28
CA PHE A 41 -4.31 -12.09 1.48
C PHE A 41 -3.81 -13.48 1.11
N LYS A 42 -2.84 -13.97 1.88
CA LYS A 42 -2.41 -15.36 1.83
C LYS A 42 -2.27 -15.91 3.24
N ASN A 43 -2.93 -17.04 3.51
CA ASN A 43 -2.95 -17.62 4.85
C ASN A 43 -1.58 -18.19 5.24
N THR A 44 -0.99 -18.99 4.38
CA THR A 44 0.31 -19.63 4.65
C THR A 44 1.04 -19.99 3.36
N LEU A 45 2.36 -19.98 3.43
CA LEU A 45 3.26 -20.44 2.37
C LEU A 45 4.59 -20.86 2.99
N THR A 46 5.14 -22.01 2.61
CA THR A 46 6.52 -22.36 2.94
C THR A 46 7.46 -21.98 1.80
N VAL A 47 8.54 -21.29 2.11
CA VAL A 47 9.56 -20.89 1.15
C VAL A 47 10.91 -21.45 1.57
N ASN A 48 11.66 -22.02 0.62
CA ASN A 48 12.99 -22.58 0.83
C ASN A 48 14.06 -21.94 -0.08
N ALA A 49 13.60 -21.13 -1.02
CA ALA A 49 14.43 -20.42 -2.00
C ALA A 49 13.76 -19.13 -2.41
N SER A 50 14.51 -18.24 -3.04
CA SER A 50 13.99 -16.97 -3.57
C SER A 50 12.83 -17.23 -4.54
N THR A 51 11.71 -16.53 -4.35
CA THR A 51 10.51 -16.72 -5.14
C THR A 51 9.59 -15.52 -5.07
N SER A 52 8.82 -15.28 -6.15
CA SER A 52 7.64 -14.40 -6.11
C SER A 52 6.52 -15.09 -5.37
N ILE A 53 5.78 -14.32 -4.59
CA ILE A 53 4.64 -14.84 -3.85
C ILE A 53 3.42 -14.81 -4.78
N ALA A 54 2.82 -15.97 -4.98
CA ALA A 54 1.68 -16.20 -5.89
C ALA A 54 0.49 -16.82 -5.16
N ASP A 55 -0.60 -17.09 -5.89
CA ASP A 55 -1.81 -17.74 -5.38
C ASP A 55 -2.45 -16.99 -4.20
N TRP A 56 -2.79 -15.74 -4.44
CA TRP A 56 -3.39 -14.84 -3.47
C TRP A 56 -4.91 -14.98 -3.41
N SER A 57 -5.47 -14.82 -2.22
CA SER A 57 -6.90 -14.63 -2.03
C SER A 57 -7.26 -13.15 -2.12
N VAL A 58 -8.28 -12.85 -2.91
CA VAL A 58 -8.89 -11.51 -3.02
C VAL A 58 -10.37 -11.54 -2.65
N ALA A 59 -10.79 -12.60 -1.94
CA ALA A 59 -12.13 -12.70 -1.39
C ALA A 59 -12.34 -11.64 -0.29
N SER A 60 -13.59 -11.15 -0.15
CA SER A 60 -13.95 -10.18 0.90
C SER A 60 -13.39 -10.59 2.27
N PRO A 61 -12.78 -9.67 3.04
CA PRO A 61 -12.76 -8.20 2.88
C PRO A 61 -11.70 -7.66 1.91
N TYR A 62 -10.93 -8.53 1.26
CA TYR A 62 -9.95 -8.14 0.25
C TYR A 62 -10.61 -7.89 -1.10
N PHE A 63 -9.87 -7.33 -2.06
CA PHE A 63 -10.42 -7.00 -3.37
C PHE A 63 -9.33 -6.97 -4.44
N THR A 64 -9.75 -7.05 -5.69
CA THR A 64 -8.86 -6.92 -6.85
C THR A 64 -9.45 -6.03 -7.92
N THR A 65 -8.60 -5.56 -8.82
CA THR A 65 -8.94 -4.93 -10.09
C THR A 65 -8.34 -5.76 -11.22
N PRO A 66 -8.70 -5.55 -12.48
CA PRO A 66 -8.11 -6.26 -13.62
C PRO A 66 -6.58 -6.12 -13.73
N ALA A 67 -6.01 -5.10 -13.11
CA ALA A 67 -4.57 -4.86 -13.10
C ALA A 67 -3.76 -5.84 -12.22
N PHE A 68 -4.39 -6.49 -11.25
CA PHE A 68 -3.75 -7.48 -10.40
C PHE A 68 -4.22 -8.89 -10.73
N ASN A 69 -3.28 -9.78 -11.00
CA ASN A 69 -3.54 -11.19 -11.20
C ASN A 69 -3.25 -11.98 -9.92
N PRO A 70 -4.27 -12.43 -9.17
CA PRO A 70 -4.07 -13.13 -7.90
C PRO A 70 -3.30 -14.46 -8.05
N ALA A 71 -3.48 -15.16 -9.16
CA ALA A 71 -2.82 -16.45 -9.37
C ALA A 71 -1.29 -16.31 -9.52
N THR A 72 -0.84 -15.25 -10.18
CA THR A 72 0.59 -14.99 -10.35
C THR A 72 1.18 -14.04 -9.31
N GLY A 73 0.32 -13.28 -8.62
CA GLY A 73 0.73 -12.23 -7.69
C GLY A 73 1.32 -10.98 -8.36
N ILE A 74 1.06 -10.81 -9.66
CA ILE A 74 1.62 -9.69 -10.44
C ILE A 74 0.58 -8.59 -10.59
N PHE A 75 0.96 -7.38 -10.22
CA PHE A 75 0.25 -6.15 -10.53
C PHE A 75 0.89 -5.49 -11.74
N THR A 76 0.12 -5.30 -12.81
CA THR A 76 0.55 -4.56 -13.99
C THR A 76 0.03 -3.15 -13.90
N VAL A 77 0.92 -2.18 -13.86
CA VAL A 77 0.59 -0.76 -13.71
C VAL A 77 -0.28 -0.29 -14.87
N PRO A 78 -1.55 0.08 -14.64
CA PRO A 78 -2.46 0.46 -15.72
C PRO A 78 -2.22 1.88 -16.22
N THR A 79 -1.81 2.77 -15.36
CA THR A 79 -1.65 4.20 -15.66
C THR A 79 -0.38 4.72 -15.01
N THR A 80 0.41 5.48 -15.73
CA THR A 80 1.58 6.16 -15.17
C THR A 80 1.17 7.07 -14.02
N GLY A 81 1.89 7.02 -12.90
CA GLY A 81 1.56 7.83 -11.73
C GLY A 81 2.27 7.34 -10.48
N ARG A 82 1.84 7.85 -9.35
CA ARG A 82 2.37 7.52 -8.04
C ARG A 82 1.49 6.48 -7.36
N TYR A 83 2.14 5.46 -6.81
CA TYR A 83 1.48 4.32 -6.17
C TYR A 83 2.03 4.12 -4.75
N SER A 84 1.12 3.86 -3.82
CA SER A 84 1.45 3.43 -2.46
C SER A 84 1.36 1.91 -2.36
N PHE A 85 2.37 1.31 -1.76
CA PHE A 85 2.42 -0.12 -1.49
C PHE A 85 2.58 -0.37 0.00
N GLU A 86 1.88 -1.39 0.48
CA GLU A 86 2.01 -1.90 1.84
C GLU A 86 2.04 -3.43 1.82
N ALA A 87 2.91 -4.03 2.63
CA ALA A 87 2.91 -5.46 2.85
C ALA A 87 3.22 -5.77 4.32
N THR A 88 2.44 -6.68 4.89
CA THR A 88 2.68 -7.23 6.22
C THR A 88 2.89 -8.73 6.08
N ILE A 89 4.10 -9.19 6.41
CA ILE A 89 4.52 -10.57 6.23
C ILE A 89 4.87 -11.17 7.59
N ASN A 90 3.97 -11.98 8.14
CA ASN A 90 4.27 -12.77 9.33
C ASN A 90 5.05 -14.00 8.90
N TYR A 91 6.05 -14.40 9.66
CA TYR A 91 6.87 -15.57 9.37
C TYR A 91 7.24 -16.34 10.63
N SER A 92 7.59 -17.61 10.42
CA SER A 92 8.25 -18.46 11.41
C SER A 92 9.29 -19.33 10.74
N THR A 93 10.33 -19.72 11.49
CA THR A 93 11.32 -20.68 11.01
C THR A 93 10.77 -22.10 11.15
N THR A 94 11.03 -22.95 10.18
CA THR A 94 10.58 -24.35 10.20
C THR A 94 11.49 -25.29 11.01
N ALA A 95 12.67 -24.80 11.40
CA ALA A 95 13.65 -25.56 12.17
C ALA A 95 13.99 -24.79 13.45
N ALA A 96 14.39 -25.53 14.51
CA ALA A 96 14.95 -24.93 15.71
C ALA A 96 16.19 -24.11 15.33
N ILE A 97 16.37 -22.97 16.01
CA ILE A 97 17.50 -22.07 15.77
C ILE A 97 18.76 -22.72 16.35
N SER A 98 19.36 -23.61 15.59
CA SER A 98 20.67 -24.18 15.90
C SER A 98 21.72 -23.86 14.83
N VAL A 99 21.37 -23.01 13.87
CA VAL A 99 22.21 -22.72 12.72
C VAL A 99 22.83 -21.33 12.86
N THR A 100 24.15 -21.28 12.90
CA THR A 100 24.88 -20.02 12.75
C THR A 100 24.88 -19.61 11.28
N LEU A 101 24.25 -18.48 10.98
CA LEU A 101 24.23 -17.93 9.64
C LEU A 101 25.56 -17.26 9.31
N GLY A 102 26.03 -17.44 8.08
CA GLY A 102 27.19 -16.68 7.58
C GLY A 102 26.92 -15.19 7.51
N GLY A 103 27.96 -14.38 7.62
CA GLY A 103 27.86 -12.90 7.61
C GLY A 103 27.26 -12.30 6.33
N GLY A 104 27.30 -13.04 5.21
CA GLY A 104 26.70 -12.63 3.93
C GLY A 104 25.25 -13.05 3.72
N ILE A 105 24.64 -13.76 4.67
CA ILE A 105 23.26 -14.26 4.55
C ILE A 105 22.31 -13.21 5.13
N ASN A 106 21.57 -12.52 4.27
CA ASN A 106 20.64 -11.44 4.61
C ASN A 106 19.34 -11.61 3.83
N PRO A 107 18.46 -12.55 4.23
CA PRO A 107 17.19 -12.73 3.54
C PRO A 107 16.31 -11.50 3.71
N SER A 108 15.50 -11.24 2.70
CA SER A 108 14.65 -10.07 2.65
C SER A 108 13.35 -10.34 1.92
N PHE A 109 12.40 -9.43 2.09
CA PHE A 109 11.28 -9.24 1.17
C PHE A 109 11.44 -7.95 0.40
N ALA A 110 10.96 -7.94 -0.83
CA ALA A 110 10.95 -6.75 -1.66
C ALA A 110 9.65 -6.63 -2.45
N ILE A 111 9.16 -5.41 -2.57
CA ILE A 111 8.26 -5.01 -3.63
C ILE A 111 9.15 -4.68 -4.82
N ARG A 112 9.04 -5.47 -5.88
CA ARG A 112 9.99 -5.51 -6.98
C ARG A 112 9.33 -5.12 -8.29
N ARG A 113 10.05 -4.34 -9.09
CA ARG A 113 9.62 -3.90 -10.43
C ARG A 113 10.31 -4.73 -11.50
N ASN A 114 9.52 -5.16 -12.49
CA ASN A 114 9.96 -5.84 -13.71
C ASN A 114 10.90 -7.02 -13.42
N ALA A 115 10.61 -7.76 -12.33
CA ALA A 115 11.36 -8.92 -11.84
C ALA A 115 12.85 -8.68 -11.54
N THR A 116 13.31 -7.44 -11.52
CA THR A 116 14.76 -7.11 -11.39
C THR A 116 15.08 -6.05 -10.37
N THR A 117 14.22 -5.05 -10.17
CA THR A 117 14.53 -3.86 -9.36
C THR A 117 13.73 -3.85 -8.08
N ASN A 118 14.41 -4.00 -6.94
CA ASN A 118 13.77 -3.83 -5.64
C ASN A 118 13.47 -2.35 -5.38
N LEU A 119 12.20 -2.01 -5.25
CA LEU A 119 11.74 -0.64 -4.98
C LEU A 119 11.66 -0.37 -3.48
N ILE A 120 11.09 -1.30 -2.73
CA ILE A 120 10.90 -1.23 -1.28
C ILE A 120 11.30 -2.59 -0.74
N SER A 121 12.25 -2.62 0.20
CA SER A 121 12.73 -3.89 0.75
C SER A 121 12.88 -3.83 2.26
N GLY A 122 12.74 -4.98 2.92
CA GLY A 122 12.92 -5.16 4.34
C GLY A 122 13.67 -6.45 4.64
N LEU A 123 14.68 -6.34 5.48
CA LEU A 123 15.46 -7.49 5.95
C LEU A 123 14.71 -8.22 7.07
N PHE A 124 14.92 -9.53 7.13
CA PHE A 124 14.54 -10.29 8.32
C PHE A 124 15.34 -9.82 9.53
N PRO A 125 14.71 -9.69 10.72
CA PRO A 125 15.43 -9.45 11.94
C PRO A 125 16.41 -10.59 12.22
N VAL A 126 17.68 -10.26 12.36
CA VAL A 126 18.75 -11.21 12.66
C VAL A 126 19.29 -10.93 14.05
N LEU A 127 19.26 -11.94 14.92
CA LEU A 127 20.00 -11.89 16.15
C LEU A 127 21.49 -12.08 15.83
N ASN A 128 22.31 -11.11 16.19
CA ASN A 128 23.75 -11.16 15.99
C ASN A 128 24.44 -10.97 17.33
N VAL A 129 24.94 -12.08 17.89
CA VAL A 129 25.63 -12.09 19.18
C VAL A 129 27.08 -12.46 18.95
N ASN A 130 27.99 -11.62 19.41
CA ASN A 130 29.41 -11.87 19.40
C ASN A 130 29.96 -11.67 20.83
N VAL A 131 30.26 -12.79 21.49
CA VAL A 131 30.94 -12.79 22.78
C VAL A 131 32.39 -13.23 22.54
N ALA A 132 33.30 -12.32 22.72
CA ALA A 132 34.71 -12.53 22.41
C ALA A 132 35.25 -13.84 22.99
N LEU A 133 35.79 -14.72 22.14
CA LEU A 133 36.39 -16.03 22.45
C LEU A 133 35.41 -17.10 22.98
N VAL A 134 34.12 -16.82 23.14
CA VAL A 134 33.16 -17.71 23.75
C VAL A 134 32.02 -18.11 22.80
N LEU A 135 31.38 -17.13 22.14
CA LEU A 135 30.21 -17.38 21.29
C LEU A 135 30.10 -16.34 20.19
N THR A 136 29.97 -16.83 18.96
CA THR A 136 29.46 -16.03 17.83
C THR A 136 28.22 -16.70 17.30
N LEU A 137 27.08 -16.04 17.41
CA LEU A 137 25.79 -16.53 16.92
C LEU A 137 25.15 -15.49 16.02
N ARG A 138 24.75 -15.91 14.83
CA ARG A 138 23.93 -15.12 13.92
C ARG A 138 22.77 -16.00 13.47
N ALA A 139 21.56 -15.62 13.84
CA ALA A 139 20.35 -16.41 13.58
C ALA A 139 19.15 -15.53 13.30
N ILE A 140 18.21 -16.03 12.48
CA ILE A 140 16.88 -15.42 12.35
C ILE A 140 16.08 -15.77 13.60
N LEU A 141 15.36 -14.78 14.17
CA LEU A 141 14.41 -15.02 15.25
C LEU A 141 13.34 -16.02 14.80
N GLY A 142 12.91 -16.89 15.72
CA GLY A 142 12.01 -18.02 15.41
C GLY A 142 10.68 -17.63 14.79
N ASN A 143 10.18 -16.43 15.06
CA ASN A 143 9.02 -15.81 14.42
C ASN A 143 9.16 -14.29 14.44
N GLY A 144 8.39 -13.63 13.58
CA GLY A 144 8.35 -12.18 13.51
C GLY A 144 7.46 -11.69 12.40
N THR A 145 7.51 -10.38 12.20
CA THR A 145 6.75 -9.69 11.16
C THR A 145 7.67 -8.72 10.42
N ILE A 146 7.58 -8.73 9.10
CA ILE A 146 8.22 -7.73 8.24
C ILE A 146 7.12 -6.87 7.65
N THR A 147 7.28 -5.56 7.77
CA THR A 147 6.38 -4.60 7.15
C THR A 147 7.15 -3.83 6.09
N LEU A 148 6.58 -3.78 4.88
CA LEU A 148 7.04 -2.94 3.78
C LEU A 148 5.99 -1.86 3.56
N ALA A 149 6.43 -0.62 3.44
CA ALA A 149 5.56 0.49 3.10
C ALA A 149 6.35 1.55 2.33
N GLY A 150 5.76 2.11 1.31
CA GLY A 150 6.39 3.17 0.54
C GLY A 150 5.57 3.61 -0.67
N GLU A 151 5.95 4.77 -1.18
CA GLU A 151 5.37 5.38 -2.37
C GLU A 151 6.41 5.44 -3.48
N VAL A 152 6.01 5.09 -4.68
CA VAL A 152 6.91 5.08 -5.86
C VAL A 152 6.21 5.60 -7.10
N GLU A 153 6.97 6.21 -7.99
CA GLU A 153 6.52 6.56 -9.33
C GLU A 153 6.69 5.37 -10.26
N LEU A 154 5.64 5.02 -10.99
CA LEU A 154 5.62 3.90 -11.93
C LEU A 154 5.08 4.34 -13.27
N VAL A 155 5.50 3.64 -14.31
CA VAL A 155 5.07 3.85 -15.69
C VAL A 155 4.07 2.75 -16.06
N ALA A 156 3.04 3.12 -16.85
CA ALA A 156 2.09 2.14 -17.38
C ALA A 156 2.82 0.98 -18.07
N GLY A 157 2.44 -0.25 -17.73
CA GLY A 157 3.09 -1.48 -18.20
C GLY A 157 4.18 -2.03 -17.29
N ASP A 158 4.67 -1.29 -16.30
CA ASP A 158 5.53 -1.88 -15.25
C ASP A 158 4.81 -3.02 -14.54
N THR A 159 5.53 -4.07 -14.23
CA THR A 159 5.01 -5.20 -13.43
C THR A 159 5.60 -5.16 -12.03
N ILE A 160 4.75 -5.36 -11.04
CA ILE A 160 5.14 -5.33 -9.62
C ILE A 160 4.76 -6.65 -8.97
N ASP A 161 5.68 -7.22 -8.21
CA ASP A 161 5.45 -8.41 -7.40
C ASP A 161 5.99 -8.26 -5.97
N LEU A 162 5.48 -9.07 -5.06
CA LEU A 162 6.08 -9.27 -3.74
C LEU A 162 7.03 -10.47 -3.83
N PHE A 163 8.31 -10.23 -3.58
CA PHE A 163 9.38 -11.20 -3.78
C PHE A 163 10.08 -11.52 -2.47
N TYR A 164 10.24 -12.81 -2.20
CA TYR A 164 11.13 -13.33 -1.17
C TYR A 164 12.53 -13.55 -1.74
N GLU A 165 13.52 -12.92 -1.14
CA GLU A 165 14.92 -13.07 -1.50
C GLU A 165 15.65 -13.83 -0.40
N ALA A 166 16.00 -15.08 -0.67
CA ALA A 166 16.66 -15.95 0.31
C ALA A 166 18.09 -15.52 0.63
N ASN A 167 18.78 -14.91 -0.35
CA ASN A 167 20.13 -14.38 -0.23
C ASN A 167 21.08 -15.32 0.54
N GLY A 168 21.11 -16.59 0.10
CA GLY A 168 21.93 -17.64 0.68
C GLY A 168 21.32 -18.39 1.88
N LEU A 169 20.15 -18.00 2.36
CA LEU A 169 19.44 -18.74 3.40
C LEU A 169 18.92 -20.07 2.84
N THR A 170 19.26 -21.18 3.49
CA THR A 170 18.88 -22.54 3.08
C THR A 170 17.84 -23.20 3.97
N ILE A 171 17.52 -22.60 5.13
CA ILE A 171 16.44 -23.09 5.98
C ILE A 171 15.09 -22.64 5.46
N GLY A 172 14.07 -23.49 5.65
CA GLY A 172 12.70 -23.15 5.28
C GLY A 172 12.09 -22.11 6.22
N LEU A 173 11.29 -21.24 5.64
CA LEU A 173 10.44 -20.28 6.38
C LEU A 173 8.99 -20.60 6.09
N THR A 174 8.17 -20.61 7.13
CA THR A 174 6.73 -20.56 6.99
C THR A 174 6.28 -19.12 7.04
N LEU A 175 5.68 -18.63 5.96
CA LEU A 175 5.06 -17.32 5.88
C LEU A 175 3.60 -17.46 6.25
N GLY A 176 3.08 -16.57 7.09
CA GLY A 176 1.76 -16.73 7.67
C GLY A 176 1.69 -17.91 8.64
N GLY A 177 0.61 -18.67 8.60
CA GLY A 177 0.38 -19.87 9.42
C GLY A 177 -0.66 -19.68 10.52
N ALA A 178 -0.97 -20.76 11.23
CA ALA A 178 -2.12 -20.88 12.13
C ALA A 178 -2.14 -19.88 13.31
N ASN A 179 -1.00 -19.38 13.71
CA ASN A 179 -0.85 -18.47 14.85
C ASN A 179 -0.53 -17.02 14.42
N SER A 180 -0.79 -16.69 13.17
CA SER A 180 -0.50 -15.36 12.62
C SER A 180 -1.66 -14.87 11.76
N GLY A 181 -1.70 -13.56 11.51
CA GLY A 181 -2.64 -12.93 10.60
C GLY A 181 -2.39 -13.20 9.11
N GLY A 182 -1.53 -14.17 8.77
CA GLY A 182 -1.17 -14.44 7.38
C GLY A 182 -0.23 -13.40 6.78
N ILE A 183 -0.32 -13.28 5.46
CA ILE A 183 0.39 -12.27 4.67
C ILE A 183 -0.67 -11.41 4.00
N VAL A 184 -0.51 -10.10 4.10
CA VAL A 184 -1.35 -9.12 3.38
C VAL A 184 -0.44 -8.21 2.58
N TRP A 185 -0.79 -7.94 1.33
CA TRP A 185 -0.19 -6.85 0.60
C TRP A 185 -1.21 -6.13 -0.26
N SER A 186 -0.97 -4.86 -0.46
CA SER A 186 -1.90 -3.99 -1.15
C SER A 186 -1.18 -2.91 -1.91
N CYS A 187 -1.88 -2.37 -2.89
CA CYS A 187 -1.44 -1.24 -3.68
C CYS A 187 -2.63 -0.37 -4.01
N HIS A 188 -2.42 0.94 -4.06
CA HIS A 188 -3.36 1.87 -4.65
C HIS A 188 -2.64 3.05 -5.30
N ARG A 189 -3.23 3.59 -6.35
CA ARG A 189 -2.73 4.79 -7.00
C ARG A 189 -3.08 6.01 -6.17
N ILE A 190 -2.11 6.92 -6.01
CA ILE A 190 -2.27 8.18 -5.27
C ILE A 190 -2.53 9.35 -6.21
N SER A 191 -1.88 9.38 -7.37
CA SER A 191 -1.99 10.47 -8.36
C SER A 191 -1.68 10.01 -9.77
#